data_8b076a109120cdc8e59a91a50292d410
#
_entry.id   8b076a109120cdc8e59a91a50292d410
#
_cell.length_a   1.000
_cell.length_b   1.000
_cell.length_c   1.000
_cell.angle_alpha   90.00
_cell.angle_beta   90.00
_cell.angle_gamma   90.00
#
_symmetry.space_group_name_H-M   'P 1'
#
loop_
_entity.id
_entity.type
_entity.pdbx_description
1 polymer ?
#
loop_
_entity_poly.entity_id
_entity_poly.type
_entity_poly.pdbx_seq_one_letter_code
_entity_poly.pdbx_strand_id
1 'polypeptide(L)'
;MSRRGLTGIVLGLAVMLSAQAAVAICNPNVVKTLGEGPHLARSVGMLAGATVPGDADIGLGQYSVRWFGHSSFAIRSGTGTRVVADPNFDVTPGITADAVTVSNDHYTHNNVEAVRGEPLVLRGITLDQRWQPVRRKVKDIVVVNLPSARSYDFSRIANSIFVFEMGSLCLAHLGNIGHLLTEKQVKLLRRVDVMMVPIDARNNLGFGDLVKVIEQVKPPIVLPMHYDNPHQAEYFASHLDGRYPVRPQADSRLVLTRKMLPKSTELFVLPHPNPNATRRRWWGGWDDDR
;
A
#
# COMPACT_ATOMS: atom_id res chain seq x y z
N MET A 1 50.47 52.95 32.84
CA MET A 1 50.03 52.40 31.55
C MET A 1 49.32 51.05 31.84
N SER A 2 48.02 51.08 31.89
CA SER A 2 47.14 49.96 32.27
C SER A 2 46.66 49.23 31.02
N ARG A 3 46.96 47.94 30.89
CA ARG A 3 46.38 47.07 29.85
C ARG A 3 45.17 46.35 30.39
N ARG A 4 44.00 46.71 29.91
CA ARG A 4 42.72 46.01 30.18
C ARG A 4 42.62 44.79 29.26
N GLY A 5 42.56 43.59 29.83
CA GLY A 5 42.27 42.35 29.10
C GLY A 5 40.76 42.26 28.82
N LEU A 6 40.40 42.06 27.55
CA LEU A 6 39.06 41.66 27.11
C LEU A 6 38.93 40.17 27.23
N THR A 7 38.05 39.70 28.12
CA THR A 7 37.65 38.32 28.21
C THR A 7 36.45 38.09 27.25
N GLY A 8 36.70 37.44 26.12
CA GLY A 8 35.67 37.04 25.19
C GLY A 8 34.91 35.82 25.71
N ILE A 9 33.61 35.96 25.95
CA ILE A 9 32.72 34.85 26.25
C ILE A 9 32.31 34.23 24.92
N VAL A 10 32.76 33.00 24.66
CA VAL A 10 32.32 32.19 23.55
C VAL A 10 31.02 31.48 24.00
N LEU A 11 29.87 31.93 23.53
CA LEU A 11 28.59 31.26 23.68
C LEU A 11 28.55 30.10 22.69
N GLY A 12 28.79 28.88 23.20
CA GLY A 12 28.60 27.66 22.41
C GLY A 12 27.14 27.36 22.17
N LEU A 13 26.66 27.51 20.94
CA LEU A 13 25.33 27.11 20.53
C LEU A 13 25.29 25.58 20.44
N ALA A 14 24.78 24.93 21.47
CA ALA A 14 24.51 23.48 21.46
C ALA A 14 23.29 23.23 20.54
N VAL A 15 23.54 22.80 19.31
CA VAL A 15 22.50 22.29 18.43
C VAL A 15 22.02 20.96 18.99
N MET A 16 20.91 20.98 19.70
CA MET A 16 20.18 19.78 20.09
C MET A 16 19.61 19.15 18.83
N LEU A 17 20.35 18.18 18.23
CA LEU A 17 19.77 17.24 17.29
C LEU A 17 18.75 16.39 18.08
N SER A 18 17.50 16.75 18.01
CA SER A 18 16.42 15.86 18.43
C SER A 18 16.44 14.64 17.49
N ALA A 19 16.98 13.54 17.96
CA ALA A 19 16.79 12.24 17.33
C ALA A 19 15.28 11.96 17.37
N GLN A 20 14.59 12.27 16.26
CA GLN A 20 13.22 11.81 16.10
C GLN A 20 13.30 10.28 16.07
N ALA A 21 12.88 9.68 17.18
CA ALA A 21 12.72 8.23 17.27
C ALA A 21 11.88 7.81 16.06
N ALA A 22 12.45 6.95 15.20
CA ALA A 22 11.74 6.40 14.07
C ALA A 22 10.54 5.62 14.62
N VAL A 23 9.36 6.25 14.60
CA VAL A 23 8.14 5.65 15.10
C VAL A 23 7.87 4.44 14.24
N ALA A 24 7.82 3.26 14.85
CA ALA A 24 7.61 2.01 14.14
C ALA A 24 6.29 2.09 13.38
N ILE A 25 6.35 1.88 12.07
CA ILE A 25 5.17 1.70 11.21
C ILE A 25 4.37 0.53 11.79
N CYS A 26 3.05 0.64 11.81
CA CYS A 26 2.14 -0.37 12.36
C CYS A 26 2.28 -0.60 13.88
N ASN A 27 2.49 0.46 14.61
CA ASN A 27 2.41 0.43 16.06
C ASN A 27 0.99 0.81 16.51
N PRO A 28 0.23 -0.07 17.18
CA PRO A 28 -1.14 0.23 17.64
C PRO A 28 -1.21 1.42 18.60
N ASN A 29 -0.09 1.83 19.20
CA ASN A 29 -0.02 2.99 20.09
C ASN A 29 0.18 4.32 19.33
N VAL A 30 0.56 4.31 18.05
CA VAL A 30 0.82 5.53 17.27
C VAL A 30 -0.47 6.28 16.94
N VAL A 31 -1.57 5.56 16.72
CA VAL A 31 -2.89 6.19 16.50
C VAL A 31 -3.33 7.01 17.70
N LYS A 32 -2.94 6.59 18.92
CA LYS A 32 -3.27 7.30 20.18
C LYS A 32 -2.41 8.53 20.45
N THR A 33 -1.18 8.58 19.91
CA THR A 33 -0.22 9.66 20.18
C THR A 33 -0.23 10.80 19.18
N LEU A 34 -0.86 10.61 18.01
CA LEU A 34 -1.12 11.71 17.09
C LEU A 34 -2.35 12.45 17.60
N GLY A 35 -2.14 13.41 18.55
CA GLY A 35 -3.18 14.26 19.07
C GLY A 35 -4.07 14.82 17.96
N GLU A 36 -5.35 14.92 18.25
CA GLU A 36 -6.35 15.51 17.38
C GLU A 36 -5.92 16.92 16.99
N GLY A 37 -5.41 17.07 15.78
CA GLY A 37 -5.25 18.40 15.18
C GLY A 37 -6.64 19.03 15.04
N PRO A 38 -6.77 20.37 15.00
CA PRO A 38 -8.05 21.04 15.02
C PRO A 38 -8.95 20.51 13.90
N HIS A 39 -10.02 19.83 14.30
CA HIS A 39 -11.10 19.41 13.43
C HIS A 39 -11.81 20.65 12.90
N LEU A 40 -11.55 21.03 11.66
CA LEU A 40 -12.53 21.78 10.90
C LEU A 40 -13.67 20.81 10.54
N ALA A 41 -14.60 20.67 11.47
CA ALA A 41 -15.86 20.00 11.24
C ALA A 41 -16.69 20.85 10.27
N ARG A 42 -16.54 20.58 8.98
CA ARG A 42 -17.57 20.90 8.00
C ARG A 42 -18.53 19.71 7.99
N SER A 43 -19.67 19.89 8.62
CA SER A 43 -20.85 19.06 8.45
C SER A 43 -21.32 19.20 6.99
N VAL A 44 -20.81 18.33 6.13
CA VAL A 44 -21.38 18.10 4.81
C VAL A 44 -22.45 17.04 5.02
N GLY A 45 -23.71 17.40 4.71
CA GLY A 45 -24.83 16.49 4.77
C GLY A 45 -24.50 15.21 4.03
N MET A 46 -24.80 14.08 4.67
CA MET A 46 -24.69 12.74 4.08
C MET A 46 -25.67 12.66 2.90
N LEU A 47 -25.18 12.95 1.70
CA LEU A 47 -25.77 12.37 0.52
C LEU A 47 -25.46 10.87 0.57
N ALA A 48 -26.50 10.05 0.62
CA ALA A 48 -26.35 8.60 0.54
C ALA A 48 -25.53 8.24 -0.68
N GLY A 49 -24.24 7.92 -0.46
CA GLY A 49 -23.33 7.53 -1.52
C GLY A 49 -23.84 6.26 -2.16
N ALA A 50 -23.84 6.20 -3.49
CA ALA A 50 -24.17 4.99 -4.23
C ALA A 50 -23.38 3.82 -3.66
N THR A 51 -24.09 2.82 -3.12
CA THR A 51 -23.48 1.60 -2.62
C THR A 51 -22.91 0.84 -3.81
N VAL A 52 -21.59 0.59 -3.78
CA VAL A 52 -20.98 -0.33 -4.75
C VAL A 52 -21.61 -1.70 -4.52
N PRO A 53 -22.16 -2.38 -5.55
CA PRO A 53 -22.73 -3.72 -5.39
C PRO A 53 -21.72 -4.63 -4.67
N GLY A 54 -22.15 -5.31 -3.60
CA GLY A 54 -21.30 -6.16 -2.78
C GLY A 54 -20.53 -5.43 -1.66
N ASP A 55 -20.78 -4.14 -1.41
CA ASP A 55 -20.19 -3.40 -0.29
C ASP A 55 -21.09 -3.48 0.96
N ALA A 56 -21.43 -4.73 1.37
CA ALA A 56 -22.16 -4.95 2.62
C ALA A 56 -21.42 -4.25 3.78
N ASP A 57 -22.17 -3.68 4.71
CA ASP A 57 -21.59 -3.02 5.87
C ASP A 57 -20.76 -4.00 6.68
N ILE A 58 -19.56 -3.56 7.06
CA ILE A 58 -18.68 -4.25 8.00
C ILE A 58 -18.80 -3.58 9.37
N GLY A 59 -18.76 -4.37 10.43
CA GLY A 59 -18.87 -3.88 11.80
C GLY A 59 -17.56 -3.28 12.33
N LEU A 60 -17.65 -2.62 13.47
CA LEU A 60 -16.47 -2.09 14.18
C LEU A 60 -15.47 -3.21 14.44
N GLY A 61 -14.19 -2.93 14.22
CA GLY A 61 -13.11 -3.90 14.36
C GLY A 61 -12.98 -4.88 13.18
N GLN A 62 -13.83 -4.77 12.18
CA GLN A 62 -13.69 -5.44 10.88
C GLN A 62 -13.07 -4.47 9.87
N TYR A 63 -12.36 -5.03 8.91
CA TYR A 63 -11.71 -4.32 7.82
C TYR A 63 -11.96 -5.06 6.53
N SER A 64 -12.14 -4.37 5.42
CA SER A 64 -12.24 -5.03 4.13
C SER A 64 -11.17 -4.54 3.17
N VAL A 65 -10.71 -5.48 2.35
CA VAL A 65 -9.80 -5.26 1.23
C VAL A 65 -10.50 -5.79 0.00
N ARG A 66 -10.82 -4.91 -0.96
CA ARG A 66 -11.42 -5.31 -2.24
C ARG A 66 -10.45 -5.05 -3.36
N TRP A 67 -10.16 -6.04 -4.15
CA TRP A 67 -9.36 -5.92 -5.35
C TRP A 67 -10.24 -5.55 -6.56
N PHE A 68 -9.82 -4.55 -7.33
CA PHE A 68 -10.50 -4.09 -8.54
C PHE A 68 -9.80 -4.52 -9.83
N GLY A 69 -8.77 -5.33 -9.74
CA GLY A 69 -7.91 -5.71 -10.85
C GLY A 69 -6.58 -4.96 -10.84
N HIS A 70 -5.57 -5.54 -11.47
CA HIS A 70 -4.21 -5.05 -11.57
C HIS A 70 -3.64 -4.63 -10.19
N SER A 71 -3.33 -3.35 -9.97
CA SER A 71 -2.79 -2.79 -8.72
C SER A 71 -3.84 -2.21 -7.79
N SER A 72 -5.11 -2.12 -8.22
CA SER A 72 -6.11 -1.32 -7.54
C SER A 72 -6.84 -2.05 -6.43
N PHE A 73 -6.83 -1.45 -5.23
CA PHE A 73 -7.55 -1.96 -4.06
C PHE A 73 -8.34 -0.86 -3.37
N ALA A 74 -9.55 -1.19 -2.88
CA ALA A 74 -10.21 -0.39 -1.86
C ALA A 74 -9.99 -1.03 -0.49
N ILE A 75 -9.52 -0.23 0.43
CA ILE A 75 -9.28 -0.58 1.84
C ILE A 75 -10.30 0.18 2.67
N ARG A 76 -11.11 -0.53 3.47
CA ARG A 76 -12.18 0.07 4.26
C ARG A 76 -12.12 -0.37 5.71
N SER A 77 -12.27 0.58 6.63
CA SER A 77 -12.44 0.29 8.06
C SER A 77 -13.90 0.10 8.45
N GLY A 78 -14.15 -0.51 9.60
CA GLY A 78 -15.48 -0.70 10.16
C GLY A 78 -16.22 0.58 10.53
N THR A 79 -15.53 1.73 10.62
CA THR A 79 -16.14 3.06 10.80
C THR A 79 -16.60 3.68 9.48
N GLY A 80 -16.29 3.02 8.35
CA GLY A 80 -16.66 3.48 7.02
C GLY A 80 -15.59 4.26 6.27
N THR A 81 -14.42 4.54 6.87
CA THR A 81 -13.30 5.19 6.17
C THR A 81 -12.85 4.31 5.01
N ARG A 82 -12.68 4.90 3.83
CA ARG A 82 -12.23 4.20 2.63
C ARG A 82 -11.03 4.89 2.01
N VAL A 83 -10.00 4.10 1.71
CA VAL A 83 -8.83 4.51 0.93
C VAL A 83 -8.74 3.62 -0.31
N VAL A 84 -8.55 4.23 -1.48
CA VAL A 84 -8.26 3.50 -2.72
C VAL A 84 -6.75 3.56 -2.96
N ALA A 85 -6.14 2.39 -3.09
CA ALA A 85 -4.72 2.27 -3.43
C ALA A 85 -4.58 2.03 -4.94
N ASP A 86 -3.70 2.82 -5.57
CA ASP A 86 -3.29 2.70 -6.97
C ASP A 86 -4.45 2.47 -7.95
N PRO A 87 -5.39 3.41 -8.08
CA PRO A 87 -6.51 3.28 -8.99
C PRO A 87 -6.02 3.16 -10.43
N ASN A 88 -6.60 2.24 -11.18
CA ASN A 88 -6.31 2.00 -12.58
C ASN A 88 -7.59 2.11 -13.44
N PHE A 89 -7.50 1.75 -14.71
CA PHE A 89 -8.63 1.79 -15.63
C PHE A 89 -9.70 0.73 -15.34
N ASP A 90 -9.41 -0.29 -14.52
CA ASP A 90 -10.37 -1.32 -14.12
C ASP A 90 -11.20 -0.88 -12.89
N VAL A 91 -10.80 0.20 -12.21
CA VAL A 91 -11.59 0.76 -11.12
C VAL A 91 -12.91 1.26 -11.66
N THR A 92 -14.00 0.69 -11.20
CA THR A 92 -15.34 1.06 -11.64
C THR A 92 -15.64 2.53 -11.29
N PRO A 93 -16.01 3.37 -12.25
CA PRO A 93 -16.43 4.73 -11.96
C PRO A 93 -17.58 4.75 -10.94
N GLY A 94 -17.46 5.58 -9.93
CA GLY A 94 -18.49 5.70 -8.89
C GLY A 94 -18.07 5.22 -7.50
N ILE A 95 -16.89 4.57 -7.36
CA ILE A 95 -16.38 4.33 -6.02
C ILE A 95 -16.04 5.66 -5.35
N THR A 96 -16.59 5.87 -4.16
CA THR A 96 -16.30 7.05 -3.35
C THR A 96 -15.26 6.69 -2.29
N ALA A 97 -14.24 7.53 -2.11
CA ALA A 97 -13.21 7.33 -1.10
C ALA A 97 -12.87 8.62 -0.36
N ASP A 98 -12.31 8.49 0.84
CA ASP A 98 -11.78 9.59 1.64
C ASP A 98 -10.35 9.96 1.22
N ALA A 99 -9.60 8.99 0.71
CA ALA A 99 -8.26 9.21 0.16
C ALA A 99 -7.94 8.24 -0.97
N VAL A 100 -6.94 8.63 -1.78
CA VAL A 100 -6.33 7.82 -2.84
C VAL A 100 -4.83 7.82 -2.63
N THR A 101 -4.18 6.67 -2.73
CA THR A 101 -2.72 6.59 -2.77
C THR A 101 -2.24 6.27 -4.19
N VAL A 102 -1.10 6.86 -4.57
CA VAL A 102 -0.45 6.65 -5.88
C VAL A 102 1.01 6.27 -5.62
N SER A 103 1.33 4.99 -5.84
CA SER A 103 2.66 4.44 -5.55
C SER A 103 3.71 4.83 -6.59
N ASN A 104 3.29 4.99 -7.83
CA ASN A 104 4.13 5.43 -8.95
C ASN A 104 3.29 6.11 -10.02
N ASP A 105 3.94 6.81 -10.95
CA ASP A 105 3.24 7.63 -11.96
C ASP A 105 2.92 6.85 -13.26
N HIS A 106 2.94 5.52 -13.22
CA HIS A 106 2.49 4.72 -14.35
C HIS A 106 0.96 4.77 -14.46
N TYR A 107 0.43 4.85 -15.69
CA TYR A 107 -1.00 5.02 -15.94
C TYR A 107 -1.89 3.94 -15.31
N THR A 108 -1.34 2.76 -15.00
CA THR A 108 -2.05 1.68 -14.31
C THR A 108 -2.11 1.86 -12.78
N HIS A 109 -1.53 2.94 -12.23
CA HIS A 109 -1.47 3.20 -10.78
C HIS A 109 -1.98 4.59 -10.39
N ASN A 110 -2.21 5.48 -11.35
CA ASN A 110 -2.44 6.90 -11.09
C ASN A 110 -3.78 7.45 -11.62
N ASN A 111 -4.74 6.59 -11.96
CA ASN A 111 -6.05 7.00 -12.48
C ASN A 111 -6.97 7.53 -11.36
N VAL A 112 -6.55 8.63 -10.73
CA VAL A 112 -7.29 9.24 -9.60
C VAL A 112 -8.68 9.72 -9.98
N GLU A 113 -8.89 10.06 -11.25
CA GLU A 113 -10.17 10.52 -11.81
C GLU A 113 -11.27 9.44 -11.75
N ALA A 114 -10.89 8.15 -11.64
CA ALA A 114 -11.83 7.05 -11.49
C ALA A 114 -12.49 7.02 -10.10
N VAL A 115 -11.97 7.78 -9.12
CA VAL A 115 -12.44 7.79 -7.73
C VAL A 115 -13.22 9.06 -7.46
N ARG A 116 -14.45 8.92 -6.93
CA ARG A 116 -15.36 10.02 -6.60
C ARG A 116 -15.19 10.48 -5.15
N GLY A 117 -15.84 11.60 -4.80
CA GLY A 117 -15.94 12.11 -3.42
C GLY A 117 -14.83 13.08 -3.05
N GLU A 118 -14.11 13.62 -4.04
CA GLU A 118 -13.00 14.57 -3.80
C GLU A 118 -11.96 14.01 -2.81
N PRO A 119 -11.41 12.81 -3.06
CA PRO A 119 -10.51 12.16 -2.13
C PRO A 119 -9.22 12.95 -1.94
N LEU A 120 -8.64 12.87 -0.73
CA LEU A 120 -7.29 13.35 -0.48
C LEU A 120 -6.29 12.52 -1.30
N VAL A 121 -5.63 13.10 -2.29
CA VAL A 121 -4.65 12.41 -3.12
C VAL A 121 -3.29 12.40 -2.45
N LEU A 122 -2.78 11.20 -2.15
CA LEU A 122 -1.51 10.96 -1.48
C LEU A 122 -0.53 10.30 -2.47
N ARG A 123 0.30 11.13 -3.13
CA ARG A 123 1.31 10.66 -4.07
C ARG A 123 2.59 10.28 -3.33
N GLY A 124 3.09 9.05 -3.55
CA GLY A 124 4.34 8.56 -2.96
C GLY A 124 5.59 8.99 -3.71
N ILE A 125 5.40 9.51 -4.93
CA ILE A 125 6.45 10.09 -5.77
C ILE A 125 5.99 11.41 -6.38
N THR A 126 6.93 12.27 -6.68
CA THR A 126 6.70 13.53 -7.40
C THR A 126 6.66 13.30 -8.92
N LEU A 127 6.20 14.29 -9.70
CA LEU A 127 6.19 14.20 -11.17
C LEU A 127 7.58 14.03 -11.77
N ASP A 128 8.63 14.52 -11.11
CA ASP A 128 10.03 14.34 -11.50
C ASP A 128 10.65 13.03 -10.93
N GLN A 129 9.80 12.07 -10.57
CA GLN A 129 10.17 10.71 -10.16
C GLN A 129 11.00 10.64 -8.87
N ARG A 130 10.87 11.62 -7.98
CA ARG A 130 11.48 11.58 -6.64
C ARG A 130 10.49 11.08 -5.61
N TRP A 131 11.00 10.33 -4.62
CA TRP A 131 10.18 9.91 -3.49
C TRP A 131 9.62 11.11 -2.72
N GLN A 132 8.34 11.05 -2.42
CA GLN A 132 7.62 12.02 -1.61
C GLN A 132 7.14 11.38 -0.32
N PRO A 133 7.62 11.80 0.86
CA PRO A 133 7.20 11.20 2.12
C PRO A 133 5.72 11.51 2.41
N VAL A 134 4.99 10.47 2.75
CA VAL A 134 3.58 10.54 3.14
C VAL A 134 3.43 10.00 4.56
N ARG A 135 2.84 10.80 5.43
CA ARG A 135 2.28 10.39 6.70
C ARG A 135 1.02 11.21 6.95
N ARG A 136 -0.14 10.58 6.79
CA ARG A 136 -1.45 11.23 6.92
C ARG A 136 -2.41 10.35 7.68
N LYS A 137 -3.13 10.97 8.62
CA LYS A 137 -4.30 10.36 9.26
C LYS A 137 -5.52 10.72 8.39
N VAL A 138 -6.19 9.70 7.85
CA VAL A 138 -7.43 9.79 7.10
C VAL A 138 -8.50 9.18 7.99
N LYS A 139 -9.20 10.00 8.76
CA LYS A 139 -10.14 9.57 9.79
C LYS A 139 -9.49 8.57 10.77
N ASP A 140 -9.83 7.28 10.71
CA ASP A 140 -9.29 6.21 11.56
C ASP A 140 -8.21 5.36 10.89
N ILE A 141 -7.82 5.67 9.64
CA ILE A 141 -6.73 5.02 8.93
C ILE A 141 -5.51 5.96 8.90
N VAL A 142 -4.33 5.48 9.31
CA VAL A 142 -3.08 6.20 9.11
C VAL A 142 -2.38 5.64 7.87
N VAL A 143 -2.09 6.51 6.91
CA VAL A 143 -1.39 6.18 5.67
C VAL A 143 0.03 6.68 5.76
N VAL A 144 0.99 5.79 5.57
CA VAL A 144 2.42 6.11 5.49
C VAL A 144 3.04 5.45 4.28
N ASN A 145 4.20 5.93 3.85
CA ASN A 145 4.91 5.28 2.76
C ASN A 145 6.41 5.13 3.02
N LEU A 146 7.02 4.22 2.28
CA LEU A 146 8.44 3.97 2.25
C LEU A 146 8.97 4.18 0.82
N PRO A 147 10.19 4.73 0.66
CA PRO A 147 10.83 4.78 -0.65
C PRO A 147 11.06 3.37 -1.18
N SER A 148 10.82 3.18 -2.48
CA SER A 148 11.09 1.96 -3.20
C SER A 148 11.48 2.30 -4.64
N ALA A 149 12.03 1.33 -5.36
CA ALA A 149 12.43 1.51 -6.75
C ALA A 149 11.84 0.40 -7.61
N ARG A 150 11.72 0.68 -8.91
CA ARG A 150 11.34 -0.31 -9.93
C ARG A 150 12.52 -1.13 -10.45
N SER A 151 13.72 -0.89 -9.93
CA SER A 151 14.96 -1.57 -10.32
C SER A 151 15.88 -1.78 -9.12
N TYR A 152 16.84 -2.69 -9.26
CA TYR A 152 17.80 -3.02 -8.20
C TYR A 152 18.78 -1.89 -7.88
N ASP A 153 19.06 -1.02 -8.81
CA ASP A 153 20.12 0.00 -8.69
C ASP A 153 19.73 1.20 -7.82
N PHE A 154 18.45 1.33 -7.48
CA PHE A 154 17.91 2.48 -6.73
C PHE A 154 18.28 3.85 -7.32
N SER A 155 18.79 3.89 -8.55
CA SER A 155 19.21 5.12 -9.21
C SER A 155 18.05 6.10 -9.41
N ARG A 156 16.82 5.57 -9.48
CA ARG A 156 15.59 6.34 -9.56
C ARG A 156 14.57 5.74 -8.62
N ILE A 157 14.09 6.54 -7.67
CA ILE A 157 12.96 6.16 -6.82
C ILE A 157 11.69 6.44 -7.63
N ALA A 158 11.24 5.43 -8.36
CA ALA A 158 10.04 5.53 -9.20
C ALA A 158 8.85 4.76 -8.60
N ASN A 159 8.96 4.30 -7.36
CA ASN A 159 7.93 3.55 -6.66
C ASN A 159 7.91 3.88 -5.16
N SER A 160 6.78 3.66 -4.54
CA SER A 160 6.57 3.85 -3.11
C SER A 160 5.78 2.68 -2.54
N ILE A 161 6.23 2.12 -1.44
CA ILE A 161 5.46 1.13 -0.68
C ILE A 161 4.53 1.89 0.24
N PHE A 162 3.22 1.74 0.09
CA PHE A 162 2.25 2.31 1.00
C PHE A 162 1.88 1.32 2.11
N VAL A 163 1.74 1.86 3.32
CA VAL A 163 1.32 1.10 4.50
C VAL A 163 0.10 1.78 5.11
N PHE A 164 -0.92 0.99 5.41
CA PHE A 164 -2.20 1.42 5.98
C PHE A 164 -2.32 0.84 7.37
N GLU A 165 -2.26 1.71 8.38
CA GLU A 165 -2.44 1.34 9.79
C GLU A 165 -3.92 1.53 10.15
N MET A 166 -4.61 0.44 10.45
CA MET A 166 -6.05 0.42 10.73
C MET A 166 -6.30 -0.25 12.08
N GLY A 167 -6.27 0.54 13.14
CA GLY A 167 -6.49 0.00 14.48
C GLY A 167 -5.57 -1.17 14.83
N SER A 168 -6.09 -2.41 14.72
CA SER A 168 -5.33 -3.62 15.03
C SER A 168 -4.69 -4.30 13.83
N LEU A 169 -4.97 -3.85 12.58
CA LEU A 169 -4.43 -4.42 11.36
C LEU A 169 -3.50 -3.45 10.63
N CYS A 170 -2.54 -4.02 9.95
CA CYS A 170 -1.56 -3.31 9.14
C CYS A 170 -1.46 -3.94 7.75
N LEU A 171 -1.69 -3.16 6.71
CA LEU A 171 -1.62 -3.59 5.32
C LEU A 171 -0.47 -2.89 4.63
N ALA A 172 0.22 -3.58 3.71
CA ALA A 172 1.22 -2.97 2.83
C ALA A 172 0.88 -3.23 1.36
N HIS A 173 0.98 -2.20 0.55
CA HIS A 173 0.87 -2.26 -0.91
C HIS A 173 2.25 -1.97 -1.50
N LEU A 174 2.85 -2.96 -2.18
CA LEU A 174 4.24 -2.85 -2.63
C LEU A 174 4.41 -2.03 -3.92
N GLY A 175 3.30 -1.64 -4.58
CA GLY A 175 3.36 -0.96 -5.88
C GLY A 175 4.12 -1.80 -6.90
N ASN A 176 4.94 -1.14 -7.72
CA ASN A 176 5.81 -1.77 -8.71
C ASN A 176 7.22 -2.01 -8.12
N ILE A 177 7.32 -2.83 -7.08
CA ILE A 177 8.62 -3.13 -6.47
C ILE A 177 9.52 -3.92 -7.42
N GLY A 178 10.77 -3.44 -7.61
CA GLY A 178 11.76 -4.06 -8.49
C GLY A 178 13.06 -4.49 -7.78
N HIS A 179 13.07 -4.58 -6.44
CA HIS A 179 14.27 -4.91 -5.65
C HIS A 179 13.91 -5.69 -4.38
N LEU A 180 14.86 -6.41 -3.82
CA LEU A 180 14.74 -7.01 -2.49
C LEU A 180 14.62 -5.89 -1.43
N LEU A 181 13.90 -6.15 -0.35
CA LEU A 181 13.76 -5.17 0.71
C LEU A 181 15.10 -4.95 1.42
N THR A 182 15.42 -3.69 1.68
CA THR A 182 16.55 -3.33 2.53
C THR A 182 16.24 -3.69 3.99
N GLU A 183 17.27 -3.88 4.82
CA GLU A 183 17.09 -4.15 6.26
C GLU A 183 16.19 -3.12 6.95
N LYS A 184 16.32 -1.84 6.56
CA LYS A 184 15.47 -0.76 7.08
C LYS A 184 14.01 -0.96 6.70
N GLN A 185 13.71 -1.33 5.45
CA GLN A 185 12.35 -1.60 5.00
C GLN A 185 11.79 -2.85 5.68
N VAL A 186 12.57 -3.94 5.79
CA VAL A 186 12.17 -5.16 6.52
C VAL A 186 11.80 -4.82 7.96
N LYS A 187 12.63 -4.06 8.67
CA LYS A 187 12.37 -3.63 10.05
C LYS A 187 11.06 -2.85 10.18
N LEU A 188 10.73 -2.02 9.21
CA LEU A 188 9.50 -1.23 9.19
C LEU A 188 8.27 -2.06 8.81
N LEU A 189 8.42 -3.06 7.93
CA LEU A 189 7.32 -3.89 7.43
C LEU A 189 7.06 -5.16 8.26
N ARG A 190 7.91 -5.51 9.23
CA ARG A 190 7.82 -6.76 10.00
C ARG A 190 6.51 -6.99 10.76
N ARG A 191 5.66 -5.98 10.88
CA ARG A 191 4.34 -6.05 11.54
C ARG A 191 3.17 -5.96 10.58
N VAL A 192 3.45 -6.06 9.29
CA VAL A 192 2.42 -6.10 8.26
C VAL A 192 1.67 -7.42 8.36
N ASP A 193 0.36 -7.33 8.39
CA ASP A 193 -0.56 -8.47 8.48
C ASP A 193 -1.01 -8.95 7.09
N VAL A 194 -1.15 -8.01 6.15
CA VAL A 194 -1.55 -8.28 4.77
C VAL A 194 -0.61 -7.55 3.82
N MET A 195 0.00 -8.27 2.89
CA MET A 195 0.94 -7.71 1.93
C MET A 195 0.46 -7.96 0.49
N MET A 196 0.18 -6.88 -0.25
CA MET A 196 -0.21 -6.91 -1.66
C MET A 196 1.05 -6.89 -2.51
N VAL A 197 1.23 -7.93 -3.34
CA VAL A 197 2.48 -8.19 -4.08
C VAL A 197 2.23 -8.31 -5.58
N PRO A 198 3.00 -7.62 -6.44
CA PRO A 198 2.86 -7.75 -7.89
C PRO A 198 3.47 -9.07 -8.38
N ILE A 199 2.71 -9.83 -9.17
CA ILE A 199 3.12 -11.16 -9.69
C ILE A 199 3.25 -11.22 -11.21
N ASP A 200 3.45 -10.09 -11.89
CA ASP A 200 3.61 -10.08 -13.35
C ASP A 200 5.03 -10.47 -13.83
N ALA A 201 6.03 -10.40 -12.95
CA ALA A 201 7.42 -10.79 -13.18
C ALA A 201 8.12 -10.13 -14.39
N ARG A 202 7.47 -9.17 -15.07
CA ARG A 202 8.00 -8.47 -16.25
C ARG A 202 8.53 -7.08 -15.92
N ASN A 203 7.69 -6.28 -15.25
CA ASN A 203 7.99 -4.92 -14.85
C ASN A 203 8.27 -4.80 -13.37
N ASN A 204 8.27 -5.93 -12.65
CA ASN A 204 8.46 -6.07 -11.22
C ASN A 204 9.48 -7.19 -10.94
N LEU A 205 9.66 -7.52 -9.67
CA LEU A 205 10.53 -8.63 -9.27
C LEU A 205 10.14 -9.94 -9.94
N GLY A 206 11.12 -10.70 -10.40
CA GLY A 206 10.93 -12.10 -10.75
C GLY A 206 10.45 -12.93 -9.55
N PHE A 207 9.76 -14.03 -9.81
CA PHE A 207 9.10 -14.83 -8.76
C PHE A 207 10.05 -15.27 -7.65
N GLY A 208 11.28 -15.71 -7.99
CA GLY A 208 12.26 -16.13 -6.98
C GLY A 208 12.63 -15.02 -6.00
N ASP A 209 12.76 -13.78 -6.47
CA ASP A 209 13.07 -12.65 -5.60
C ASP A 209 11.83 -12.14 -4.86
N LEU A 210 10.65 -12.25 -5.48
CA LEU A 210 9.40 -11.94 -4.79
C LEU A 210 9.15 -12.91 -3.62
N VAL A 211 9.46 -14.20 -3.78
CA VAL A 211 9.43 -15.18 -2.67
C VAL A 211 10.37 -14.76 -1.56
N LYS A 212 11.60 -14.30 -1.87
CA LYS A 212 12.53 -13.77 -0.86
C LYS A 212 11.96 -12.55 -0.13
N VAL A 213 11.27 -11.63 -0.83
CA VAL A 213 10.58 -10.49 -0.20
C VAL A 213 9.50 -10.97 0.78
N ILE A 214 8.71 -11.99 0.41
CA ILE A 214 7.73 -12.60 1.31
C ILE A 214 8.42 -13.21 2.53
N GLU A 215 9.53 -13.92 2.34
CA GLU A 215 10.35 -14.51 3.41
C GLU A 215 10.99 -13.47 4.34
N GLN A 216 11.34 -12.29 3.81
CA GLN A 216 11.89 -11.19 4.59
C GLN A 216 10.86 -10.60 5.57
N VAL A 217 9.59 -10.50 5.16
CA VAL A 217 8.51 -9.87 5.95
C VAL A 217 7.70 -10.89 6.74
N LYS A 218 7.40 -12.06 6.14
CA LYS A 218 6.56 -13.14 6.68
C LYS A 218 5.17 -12.64 7.12
N PRO A 219 4.43 -11.91 6.26
CA PRO A 219 3.11 -11.45 6.63
C PRO A 219 2.15 -12.65 6.77
N PRO A 220 1.17 -12.64 7.68
CA PRO A 220 0.14 -13.66 7.74
C PRO A 220 -0.57 -13.90 6.41
N ILE A 221 -0.92 -12.85 5.68
CA ILE A 221 -1.62 -12.94 4.39
C ILE A 221 -0.81 -12.24 3.30
N VAL A 222 -0.59 -12.97 2.20
CA VAL A 222 -0.10 -12.42 0.93
C VAL A 222 -1.25 -12.36 -0.05
N LEU A 223 -1.50 -11.19 -0.65
CA LEU A 223 -2.47 -10.97 -1.72
C LEU A 223 -1.72 -10.69 -3.02
N PRO A 224 -1.72 -11.62 -3.98
CA PRO A 224 -1.21 -11.37 -5.32
C PRO A 224 -2.00 -10.26 -6.01
N MET A 225 -1.32 -9.47 -6.81
CA MET A 225 -1.89 -8.46 -7.70
C MET A 225 -1.12 -8.42 -9.03
N HIS A 226 -1.50 -7.57 -9.99
CA HIS A 226 -0.90 -7.51 -11.33
C HIS A 226 -1.07 -8.80 -12.12
N TYR A 227 -2.25 -9.41 -12.06
CA TYR A 227 -2.60 -10.52 -12.92
C TYR A 227 -4.01 -10.33 -13.53
N ASP A 228 -4.19 -10.83 -14.75
CA ASP A 228 -5.43 -10.69 -15.50
C ASP A 228 -6.20 -12.00 -15.60
N ASN A 229 -5.55 -13.13 -15.29
CA ASN A 229 -6.19 -14.43 -15.32
C ASN A 229 -5.72 -15.33 -14.15
N PRO A 230 -6.57 -16.28 -13.70
CA PRO A 230 -6.26 -17.18 -12.59
C PRO A 230 -4.98 -18.01 -12.78
N HIS A 231 -4.67 -18.41 -14.02
CA HIS A 231 -3.47 -19.23 -14.30
C HIS A 231 -2.18 -18.51 -13.95
N GLN A 232 -2.15 -17.18 -14.01
CA GLN A 232 -0.98 -16.41 -13.60
C GLN A 232 -0.76 -16.50 -12.08
N ALA A 233 -1.83 -16.48 -11.29
CA ALA A 233 -1.76 -16.68 -9.85
C ALA A 233 -1.38 -18.13 -9.50
N GLU A 234 -1.91 -19.12 -10.23
CA GLU A 234 -1.55 -20.52 -10.10
C GLU A 234 -0.07 -20.75 -10.46
N TYR A 235 0.40 -20.12 -11.54
CA TYR A 235 1.80 -20.20 -11.97
C TYR A 235 2.72 -19.57 -10.91
N PHE A 236 2.37 -18.41 -10.34
CA PHE A 236 3.13 -17.87 -9.21
C PHE A 236 3.11 -18.82 -8.01
N ALA A 237 1.94 -19.38 -7.67
CA ALA A 237 1.80 -20.32 -6.56
C ALA A 237 2.70 -21.56 -6.72
N SER A 238 2.93 -22.04 -7.95
CA SER A 238 3.85 -23.17 -8.22
C SER A 238 5.30 -22.84 -7.84
N HIS A 239 5.72 -21.57 -7.90
CA HIS A 239 7.06 -21.12 -7.48
C HIS A 239 7.23 -21.03 -5.97
N LEU A 240 6.16 -21.18 -5.21
CA LEU A 240 6.23 -21.22 -3.76
C LEU A 240 6.71 -22.60 -3.24
N ASP A 241 6.82 -23.60 -4.10
CA ASP A 241 7.30 -24.97 -3.79
C ASP A 241 6.60 -25.58 -2.55
N GLY A 242 5.31 -25.30 -2.38
CA GLY A 242 4.54 -25.75 -1.23
C GLY A 242 4.87 -25.08 0.12
N ARG A 243 5.74 -24.06 0.14
CA ARG A 243 6.14 -23.35 1.38
C ARG A 243 4.98 -22.66 2.06
N TYR A 244 3.99 -22.20 1.30
CA TYR A 244 2.86 -21.45 1.83
C TYR A 244 1.55 -22.08 1.33
N PRO A 245 0.56 -22.30 2.22
CA PRO A 245 -0.78 -22.71 1.81
C PRO A 245 -1.39 -21.68 0.85
N VAL A 246 -2.00 -22.17 -0.22
CA VAL A 246 -2.74 -21.35 -1.19
C VAL A 246 -4.23 -21.44 -0.88
N ARG A 247 -4.89 -20.28 -0.73
CA ARG A 247 -6.29 -20.14 -0.38
C ARG A 247 -7.06 -19.36 -1.45
N PRO A 248 -7.62 -20.03 -2.45
CA PRO A 248 -8.54 -19.36 -3.37
C PRO A 248 -9.73 -18.76 -2.62
N GLN A 249 -10.09 -17.53 -2.93
CA GLN A 249 -11.22 -16.83 -2.33
C GLN A 249 -12.41 -16.86 -3.27
N ALA A 250 -13.62 -16.81 -2.72
CA ALA A 250 -14.86 -16.81 -3.51
C ALA A 250 -15.22 -15.42 -4.07
N ASP A 251 -14.70 -14.35 -3.45
CA ASP A 251 -15.00 -12.94 -3.81
C ASP A 251 -13.68 -12.17 -3.95
N SER A 252 -13.68 -11.14 -4.80
CA SER A 252 -12.61 -10.14 -4.89
C SER A 252 -12.49 -9.25 -3.65
N ARG A 253 -13.39 -9.40 -2.70
CA ARG A 253 -13.42 -8.72 -1.40
C ARG A 253 -13.12 -9.69 -0.26
N LEU A 254 -12.15 -9.33 0.55
CA LEU A 254 -11.79 -10.03 1.78
C LEU A 254 -12.20 -9.19 2.98
N VAL A 255 -12.95 -9.76 3.93
CA VAL A 255 -13.27 -9.14 5.23
C VAL A 255 -12.43 -9.78 6.32
N LEU A 256 -11.74 -8.97 7.10
CA LEU A 256 -10.73 -9.40 8.06
C LEU A 256 -11.00 -8.83 9.45
N THR A 257 -10.64 -9.61 10.44
CA THR A 257 -10.40 -9.16 11.81
C THR A 257 -9.03 -9.65 12.26
N ARG A 258 -8.47 -9.10 13.31
CA ARG A 258 -7.21 -9.59 13.90
C ARG A 258 -7.24 -11.08 14.24
N LYS A 259 -8.40 -11.58 14.68
CA LYS A 259 -8.57 -12.99 15.09
C LYS A 259 -8.56 -13.98 13.91
N MET A 260 -8.86 -13.51 12.70
CA MET A 260 -8.95 -14.34 11.50
C MET A 260 -7.59 -14.50 10.79
N LEU A 261 -6.54 -13.80 11.24
CA LEU A 261 -5.23 -13.90 10.62
C LEU A 261 -4.63 -15.30 10.82
N PRO A 262 -4.08 -15.91 9.76
CA PRO A 262 -3.34 -17.15 9.87
C PRO A 262 -2.14 -17.01 10.82
N LYS A 263 -1.74 -18.11 11.45
CA LYS A 263 -0.55 -18.16 12.32
C LYS A 263 0.77 -18.17 11.53
N SER A 264 0.73 -18.60 10.29
CA SER A 264 1.84 -18.61 9.32
C SER A 264 1.41 -17.93 8.04
N THR A 265 2.37 -17.56 7.21
CA THR A 265 2.09 -16.94 5.91
C THR A 265 1.26 -17.85 5.01
N GLU A 266 0.16 -17.32 4.47
CA GLU A 266 -0.68 -17.98 3.49
C GLU A 266 -0.93 -17.06 2.29
N LEU A 267 -1.06 -17.63 1.10
CA LEU A 267 -1.37 -16.91 -0.15
C LEU A 267 -2.88 -16.94 -0.37
N PHE A 268 -3.52 -15.77 -0.31
CA PHE A 268 -4.95 -15.62 -0.58
C PHE A 268 -5.14 -15.10 -2.01
N VAL A 269 -5.68 -15.94 -2.89
CA VAL A 269 -5.89 -15.61 -4.30
C VAL A 269 -7.33 -15.13 -4.49
N LEU A 270 -7.47 -13.83 -4.78
CA LEU A 270 -8.77 -13.21 -5.05
C LEU A 270 -9.16 -13.46 -6.52
N PRO A 271 -10.43 -13.78 -6.83
CA PRO A 271 -10.87 -13.87 -8.22
C PRO A 271 -10.80 -12.50 -8.89
N HIS A 272 -10.43 -12.49 -10.18
CA HIS A 272 -10.43 -11.24 -10.93
C HIS A 272 -11.86 -10.66 -10.98
N PRO A 273 -12.05 -9.37 -10.66
CA PRO A 273 -13.39 -8.78 -10.53
C PRO A 273 -14.15 -8.73 -11.86
N ASN A 274 -13.43 -8.77 -12.98
CA ASN A 274 -14.02 -8.91 -14.32
C ASN A 274 -13.75 -10.33 -14.84
N PRO A 275 -14.73 -11.25 -14.82
CA PRO A 275 -14.55 -12.62 -15.29
C PRO A 275 -14.28 -12.70 -16.80
N ASN A 276 -14.57 -11.63 -17.54
CA ASN A 276 -14.29 -11.54 -18.99
C ASN A 276 -12.91 -10.93 -19.30
N ALA A 277 -12.15 -10.48 -18.32
CA ALA A 277 -10.78 -9.95 -18.51
C ALA A 277 -9.86 -11.00 -19.15
N THR A 278 -10.12 -12.31 -18.87
CA THR A 278 -9.39 -13.44 -19.47
C THR A 278 -9.48 -13.51 -21.00
N ARG A 279 -10.42 -12.79 -21.63
CA ARG A 279 -10.60 -12.79 -23.10
C ARG A 279 -9.87 -11.68 -23.82
N ARG A 280 -9.35 -10.68 -23.14
CA ARG A 280 -8.53 -9.65 -23.77
C ARG A 280 -7.12 -10.20 -23.94
N ARG A 281 -6.80 -10.67 -25.15
CA ARG A 281 -5.44 -11.00 -25.59
C ARG A 281 -4.55 -9.76 -25.42
N TRP A 282 -3.77 -9.71 -24.37
CA TRP A 282 -2.62 -8.82 -24.24
C TRP A 282 -1.38 -9.37 -24.95
N TRP A 283 -1.61 -10.16 -26.00
CA TRP A 283 -0.57 -10.55 -26.94
C TRP A 283 -0.76 -9.73 -28.21
N GLY A 284 -0.36 -8.46 -28.18
CA GLY A 284 0.20 -7.86 -29.37
C GLY A 284 1.41 -8.71 -29.70
N GLY A 285 1.24 -9.64 -30.64
CA GLY A 285 2.34 -10.44 -31.17
C GLY A 285 3.43 -9.48 -31.64
N TRP A 286 4.59 -9.60 -31.04
CA TRP A 286 5.79 -9.29 -31.74
C TRP A 286 5.93 -10.45 -32.74
N ASP A 287 5.43 -10.22 -33.95
CA ASP A 287 5.84 -10.99 -35.12
C ASP A 287 7.33 -10.73 -35.28
N ASP A 288 8.12 -11.67 -34.79
CA ASP A 288 9.48 -11.88 -35.22
C ASP A 288 9.44 -12.46 -36.66
N ASP A 289 9.12 -11.57 -37.59
CA ASP A 289 9.40 -11.77 -39.01
C ASP A 289 9.94 -10.44 -39.54
N ARG A 290 11.27 -10.23 -39.29
CA ARG A 290 12.25 -9.68 -40.25
C ARG A 290 13.64 -9.61 -39.62
#